data_79e53803e86685d752b617197652bd0e
#
_entry.id   79e53803e86685d752b617197652bd0e
#
_cell.length_a   1.000
_cell.length_b   1.000
_cell.length_c   1.000
_cell.angle_alpha   90.00
_cell.angle_beta   90.00
_cell.angle_gamma   90.00
#
_symmetry.space_group_name_H-M   'P 1'
#
loop_
_entity.id
_entity.type
_entity.pdbx_description
1 polymer ?
#
loop_
_entity_poly.entity_id
_entity_poly.type
_entity_poly.pdbx_seq_one_letter_code
_entity_poly.pdbx_strand_id
1 'polypeptide(L)'
;MNKIKKILVVAAHPDDELLGCGGTLIKLAKKNCKIYTLFFTDGVSARSNKFAQKAINRKNNALKALKIMGVSKSKFLSYPDNALDTVPLIKIVREIEQVIKIFKPDTIFTHSNVDLNI
;
A
#
# COMPACT_ATOMS: atom_id res chain seq x y z
N MET A 1 -19.27 -20.56 5.45
CA MET A 1 -19.09 -19.18 5.82
C MET A 1 -17.88 -18.57 5.17
N ASN A 2 -18.05 -17.43 4.57
CA ASN A 2 -16.96 -16.77 3.88
C ASN A 2 -16.04 -16.09 4.87
N LYS A 3 -14.86 -16.64 5.03
CA LYS A 3 -13.83 -16.00 5.84
C LYS A 3 -12.90 -15.25 4.94
N ILE A 4 -12.54 -14.04 5.34
CA ILE A 4 -11.51 -13.28 4.65
C ILE A 4 -10.19 -14.00 4.87
N LYS A 5 -9.49 -14.36 3.80
CA LYS A 5 -8.24 -15.10 3.87
C LYS A 5 -7.06 -14.34 3.27
N LYS A 6 -7.30 -13.61 2.20
CA LYS A 6 -6.27 -12.87 1.49
C LYS A 6 -6.74 -11.44 1.24
N ILE A 7 -5.98 -10.49 1.72
CA ILE A 7 -6.34 -9.09 1.66
C ILE A 7 -5.29 -8.33 0.86
N LEU A 8 -5.75 -7.54 -0.10
CA LEU A 8 -4.90 -6.58 -0.80
C LEU A 8 -5.24 -5.19 -0.28
N VAL A 9 -4.24 -4.48 0.22
CA VAL A 9 -4.37 -3.08 0.62
C VAL A 9 -3.73 -2.22 -0.45
N VAL A 10 -4.49 -1.29 -1.01
CA VAL A 10 -4.00 -0.38 -2.04
C VAL A 10 -4.00 1.03 -1.46
N ALA A 11 -2.84 1.64 -1.44
CA ALA A 11 -2.66 2.97 -0.87
C ALA A 11 -1.71 3.81 -1.72
N ALA A 12 -1.84 5.13 -1.63
CA ALA A 12 -0.95 6.02 -2.36
C ALA A 12 0.43 6.05 -1.72
N HIS A 13 0.49 6.19 -0.41
CA HIS A 13 1.75 6.38 0.34
C HIS A 13 1.91 5.30 1.41
N PRO A 14 3.17 5.02 1.82
CA PRO A 14 3.45 3.92 2.75
C PRO A 14 2.84 4.01 4.14
N ASP A 15 2.40 5.16 4.59
CA ASP A 15 1.82 5.32 5.94
C ASP A 15 0.30 5.40 5.95
N ASP A 16 -0.34 5.46 4.78
CA ASP A 16 -1.80 5.66 4.69
C ASP A 16 -2.59 4.55 5.36
N GLU A 17 -2.18 3.30 5.20
CA GLU A 17 -2.90 2.15 5.75
C GLU A 17 -2.85 2.11 7.27
N LEU A 18 -1.81 2.69 7.87
CA LEU A 18 -1.68 2.74 9.32
C LEU A 18 -2.75 3.63 9.93
N LEU A 19 -3.11 4.70 9.22
CA LEU A 19 -4.12 5.63 9.69
C LEU A 19 -5.53 5.12 9.42
N GLY A 20 -5.71 4.41 8.31
CA GLY A 20 -7.04 4.02 7.86
C GLY A 20 -7.53 2.68 8.37
N CYS A 21 -6.69 1.67 8.40
CA CYS A 21 -7.13 0.31 8.69
C CYS A 21 -6.14 -0.53 9.48
N GLY A 22 -5.15 0.11 10.12
CA GLY A 22 -4.09 -0.60 10.84
C GLY A 22 -4.61 -1.57 11.89
N GLY A 23 -5.56 -1.13 12.71
CA GLY A 23 -6.15 -1.98 13.75
C GLY A 23 -6.86 -3.19 13.18
N THR A 24 -7.58 -2.99 12.08
CA THR A 24 -8.27 -4.08 11.38
C THR A 24 -7.27 -5.08 10.81
N LEU A 25 -6.18 -4.59 10.21
CA LEU A 25 -5.16 -5.46 9.64
C LEU A 25 -4.50 -6.32 10.70
N ILE A 26 -4.20 -5.75 11.86
CA ILE A 26 -3.62 -6.51 12.97
C ILE A 26 -4.55 -7.65 13.38
N LYS A 27 -5.84 -7.37 13.52
CA LYS A 27 -6.82 -8.40 13.88
C LYS A 27 -6.90 -9.50 12.85
N LEU A 28 -6.92 -9.13 11.57
CA LEU A 28 -7.02 -10.10 10.48
C LEU A 28 -5.75 -10.95 10.37
N ALA A 29 -4.58 -10.34 10.55
CA ALA A 29 -3.32 -11.07 10.54
C ALA A 29 -3.28 -12.11 11.67
N LYS A 30 -3.80 -11.77 12.84
CA LYS A 30 -3.89 -12.71 13.97
C LYS A 30 -4.84 -13.88 13.68
N LYS A 31 -5.74 -13.72 12.73
CA LYS A 31 -6.63 -14.79 12.27
C LYS A 31 -6.06 -15.54 11.07
N ASN A 32 -4.77 -15.42 10.84
CA ASN A 32 -4.05 -16.10 9.75
C ASN A 32 -4.42 -15.61 8.35
N CYS A 33 -4.92 -14.39 8.23
CA CYS A 33 -5.10 -13.79 6.92
C CYS A 33 -3.76 -13.38 6.33
N LYS A 34 -3.59 -13.59 5.04
CA LYS A 34 -2.43 -13.09 4.32
C LYS A 34 -2.73 -11.69 3.81
N ILE A 35 -1.82 -10.77 4.05
CA ILE A 35 -2.00 -9.37 3.69
C ILE A 35 -0.88 -8.94 2.76
N TYR A 36 -1.26 -8.36 1.64
CA TYR A 36 -0.35 -7.78 0.65
C TYR A 36 -0.67 -6.30 0.57
N THR A 37 0.34 -5.44 0.70
CA THR A 37 0.14 -4.01 0.53
C THR A 37 0.80 -3.54 -0.75
N LEU A 38 0.09 -2.70 -1.50
CA LEU A 38 0.57 -2.09 -2.73
C LEU A 38 0.53 -0.58 -2.56
N PHE A 39 1.69 0.06 -2.67
CA PHE A 39 1.84 1.51 -2.57
C PHE A 39 2.24 2.07 -3.92
N PHE A 40 1.56 3.12 -4.38
CA PHE A 40 1.86 3.71 -5.68
C PHE A 40 3.10 4.60 -5.67
N THR A 41 3.46 5.15 -4.53
CA THR A 41 4.71 5.90 -4.41
C THR A 41 5.55 5.31 -3.30
N ASP A 42 6.86 5.43 -3.42
CA ASP A 42 7.78 5.02 -2.36
C ASP A 42 8.18 6.20 -1.47
N GLY A 43 7.73 7.41 -1.81
CA GLY A 43 8.08 8.61 -1.07
C GLY A 43 9.52 9.08 -1.27
N VAL A 44 10.28 8.39 -2.08
CA VAL A 44 11.72 8.64 -2.25
C VAL A 44 12.08 9.16 -3.63
N SER A 45 11.48 8.58 -4.67
CA SER A 45 11.93 8.73 -6.06
C SER A 45 11.96 10.17 -6.59
N ALA A 46 11.09 11.04 -6.10
CA ALA A 46 11.03 12.43 -6.55
C ALA A 46 11.73 13.39 -5.60
N ARG A 47 12.44 12.88 -4.59
CA ARG A 47 13.08 13.73 -3.60
C ARG A 47 14.45 14.22 -4.08
N SER A 48 14.79 15.47 -3.74
CA SER A 48 16.14 15.95 -3.93
C SER A 48 17.08 15.25 -2.94
N ASN A 49 18.39 15.27 -3.23
CA ASN A 49 19.38 14.65 -2.34
C ASN A 49 19.27 15.13 -0.90
N LYS A 50 18.87 16.37 -0.71
CA LYS A 50 18.73 16.97 0.62
C LYS A 50 17.68 16.24 1.49
N PHE A 51 16.63 15.72 0.88
CA PHE A 51 15.52 15.08 1.62
C PHE A 51 15.45 13.58 1.40
N ALA A 52 16.30 13.04 0.53
CA ALA A 52 16.23 11.63 0.15
C ALA A 52 16.44 10.70 1.35
N GLN A 53 17.41 11.01 2.21
CA GLN A 53 17.70 10.15 3.37
C GLN A 53 16.53 10.12 4.35
N LYS A 54 15.87 11.25 4.56
CA LYS A 54 14.70 11.33 5.43
C LYS A 54 13.54 10.51 4.89
N ALA A 55 13.35 10.54 3.57
CA ALA A 55 12.31 9.76 2.92
C ALA A 55 12.61 8.26 3.00
N ILE A 56 13.89 7.88 2.82
CA ILE A 56 14.32 6.49 2.96
C ILE A 56 14.05 5.99 4.38
N ASN A 57 14.36 6.80 5.39
CA ASN A 57 14.12 6.44 6.78
C ASN A 57 12.64 6.24 7.05
N ARG A 58 11.77 7.09 6.50
CA ARG A 58 10.32 6.93 6.65
C ARG A 58 9.83 5.64 6.00
N LYS A 59 10.36 5.33 4.82
CA LYS A 59 10.00 4.08 4.12
C LYS A 59 10.41 2.86 4.95
N ASN A 60 11.63 2.89 5.51
CA ASN A 60 12.13 1.79 6.34
C ASN A 60 11.31 1.63 7.60
N ASN A 61 10.90 2.72 8.23
CA ASN A 61 10.04 2.68 9.40
C ASN A 61 8.66 2.11 9.06
N ALA A 62 8.12 2.48 7.89
CA ALA A 62 6.85 1.93 7.43
C ALA A 62 6.95 0.42 7.22
N LEU A 63 8.04 -0.06 6.62
CA LEU A 63 8.26 -1.49 6.43
C LEU A 63 8.31 -2.24 7.76
N LYS A 64 8.98 -1.68 8.76
CA LYS A 64 9.02 -2.28 10.10
C LYS A 64 7.63 -2.35 10.72
N ALA A 65 6.86 -1.27 10.60
CA ALA A 65 5.50 -1.21 11.14
C ALA A 65 4.60 -2.24 10.46
N LEU A 66 4.68 -2.35 9.13
CA LEU A 66 3.90 -3.33 8.37
C LEU A 66 4.22 -4.76 8.83
N LYS A 67 5.50 -5.04 9.04
CA LYS A 67 5.91 -6.36 9.52
C LYS A 67 5.35 -6.66 10.89
N ILE A 68 5.39 -5.68 11.80
CA ILE A 68 4.83 -5.83 13.15
C ILE A 68 3.32 -6.07 13.07
N MET A 69 2.62 -5.42 12.13
CA MET A 69 1.20 -5.61 11.92
C MET A 69 0.84 -6.96 11.33
N GLY A 70 1.82 -7.71 10.85
CA GLY A 70 1.58 -9.02 10.27
C GLY A 70 1.36 -9.00 8.76
N VAL A 71 1.77 -7.94 8.08
CA VAL A 71 1.67 -7.87 6.62
C VAL A 71 2.67 -8.84 6.00
N SER A 72 2.18 -9.69 5.09
CA SER A 72 2.98 -10.75 4.49
C SER A 72 3.93 -10.23 3.42
N LYS A 73 3.48 -9.25 2.64
CA LYS A 73 4.27 -8.71 1.53
C LYS A 73 3.85 -7.28 1.23
N SER A 74 4.83 -6.46 0.85
CA SER A 74 4.59 -5.08 0.45
C SER A 74 5.32 -4.80 -0.85
N LYS A 75 4.65 -4.09 -1.76
CA LYS A 75 5.21 -3.65 -3.03
C LYS A 75 5.12 -2.13 -3.10
N PHE A 76 6.23 -1.50 -3.45
CA PHE A 76 6.32 -0.06 -3.60
C PHE A 76 6.59 0.28 -5.06
N LEU A 77 5.68 1.01 -5.66
CA LEU A 77 5.87 1.55 -7.00
C LEU A 77 6.53 2.92 -6.89
N SER A 78 7.02 3.44 -8.00
CA SER A 78 7.78 4.70 -8.03
C SER A 78 7.05 5.80 -8.80
N TYR A 79 5.72 5.81 -8.74
CA TYR A 79 4.97 6.89 -9.37
C TYR A 79 5.19 8.20 -8.63
N PRO A 80 5.04 9.34 -9.32
CA PRO A 80 5.30 10.63 -8.70
C PRO A 80 4.43 10.89 -7.48
N ASP A 81 5.08 11.29 -6.39
CA ASP A 81 4.38 11.69 -5.18
C ASP A 81 3.61 12.99 -5.45
N ASN A 82 2.38 13.05 -4.95
CA ASN A 82 1.48 14.19 -5.14
C ASN A 82 1.15 14.51 -6.61
N ALA A 83 1.42 13.59 -7.52
CA ALA A 83 1.17 13.77 -8.93
C ALA A 83 0.56 12.54 -9.60
N LEU A 84 -0.14 11.70 -8.83
CA LEU A 84 -0.80 10.51 -9.37
C LEU A 84 -1.89 10.88 -10.36
N ASP A 85 -2.47 12.06 -10.25
CA ASP A 85 -3.47 12.55 -11.18
C ASP A 85 -2.88 12.79 -12.58
N THR A 86 -1.57 12.89 -12.71
CA THR A 86 -0.91 13.01 -14.01
C THR A 86 -0.65 11.66 -14.67
N VAL A 87 -0.84 10.57 -13.93
CA VAL A 87 -0.62 9.22 -14.45
C VAL A 87 -1.90 8.72 -15.11
N PRO A 88 -1.84 8.20 -16.35
CA PRO A 88 -3.04 7.64 -16.98
C PRO A 88 -3.68 6.57 -16.10
N LEU A 89 -5.00 6.65 -15.95
CA LEU A 89 -5.74 5.73 -15.12
C LEU A 89 -5.49 4.27 -15.50
N ILE A 90 -5.33 4.00 -16.80
CA ILE A 90 -5.08 2.64 -17.26
C ILE A 90 -3.80 2.04 -16.67
N LYS A 91 -2.78 2.86 -16.44
CA LYS A 91 -1.54 2.37 -15.82
C LYS A 91 -1.76 1.97 -14.37
N ILE A 92 -2.53 2.77 -13.65
CA ILE A 92 -2.87 2.47 -12.24
C ILE A 92 -3.68 1.19 -12.16
N VAL A 93 -4.69 1.05 -13.03
CA VAL A 93 -5.53 -0.14 -13.08
C VAL A 93 -4.68 -1.39 -13.39
N ARG A 94 -3.76 -1.30 -14.34
CA ARG A 94 -2.90 -2.43 -14.70
C ARG A 94 -2.00 -2.89 -13.56
N GLU A 95 -1.48 -1.95 -12.79
CA GLU A 95 -0.65 -2.29 -11.63
C GLU A 95 -1.46 -3.09 -10.60
N ILE A 96 -2.68 -2.65 -10.34
CA ILE A 96 -3.57 -3.34 -9.41
C ILE A 96 -3.95 -4.71 -9.96
N GLU A 97 -4.30 -4.79 -11.25
CA GLU A 97 -4.67 -6.05 -11.87
C GLU A 97 -3.56 -7.10 -11.82
N GLN A 98 -2.30 -6.67 -12.00
CA GLN A 98 -1.17 -7.58 -11.91
C GLN A 98 -1.07 -8.22 -10.52
N VAL A 99 -1.23 -7.41 -9.48
CA VAL A 99 -1.18 -7.93 -8.12
C VAL A 99 -2.37 -8.84 -7.84
N ILE A 100 -3.55 -8.46 -8.28
CA ILE A 100 -4.75 -9.29 -8.14
C ILE A 100 -4.55 -10.64 -8.81
N LYS A 101 -3.98 -10.64 -10.00
CA LYS A 101 -3.78 -11.87 -10.78
C LYS A 101 -2.82 -12.83 -10.08
N ILE A 102 -1.78 -12.31 -9.45
CA ILE A 102 -0.76 -13.12 -8.79
C ILE A 102 -1.18 -13.51 -7.38
N PHE A 103 -1.63 -12.55 -6.58
CA PHE A 103 -1.96 -12.77 -5.19
C PHE A 103 -3.35 -13.39 -5.00
N LYS A 104 -4.28 -13.08 -5.89
CA LYS A 104 -5.68 -13.55 -5.84
C LYS A 104 -6.34 -13.23 -4.50
N PRO A 105 -6.45 -11.94 -4.15
CA PRO A 105 -7.11 -11.56 -2.90
C PRO A 105 -8.61 -11.83 -2.96
N ASP A 106 -9.20 -12.10 -1.81
CA ASP A 106 -10.65 -12.15 -1.71
C ASP A 106 -11.24 -10.83 -1.19
N THR A 107 -10.39 -9.95 -0.71
CA THR A 107 -10.82 -8.66 -0.15
C THR A 107 -9.81 -7.58 -0.52
N ILE A 108 -10.32 -6.41 -0.88
CA ILE A 108 -9.48 -5.25 -1.19
C ILE A 108 -9.86 -4.09 -0.30
N PHE A 109 -8.89 -3.54 0.41
CA PHE A 109 -9.03 -2.30 1.17
C PHE A 109 -8.32 -1.19 0.41
N THR A 110 -8.94 -0.04 0.31
CA THR A 110 -8.35 1.12 -0.34
C THR A 110 -8.82 2.39 0.36
N HIS A 111 -8.29 3.53 -0.07
CA HIS A 111 -8.70 4.82 0.46
C HIS A 111 -10.16 5.11 0.13
N SER A 112 -10.76 6.02 0.90
CA SER A 112 -12.02 6.61 0.53
C SER A 112 -11.82 7.44 -0.74
N ASN A 113 -12.92 7.79 -1.41
CA ASN A 113 -12.87 8.59 -2.63
C ASN A 113 -12.17 9.93 -2.45
N VAL A 114 -12.24 10.49 -1.28
CA VAL A 114 -11.62 11.77 -0.98
C VAL A 114 -10.09 11.65 -1.09
N ASP A 115 -9.55 10.55 -0.59
CA ASP A 115 -8.11 10.34 -0.60
C ASP A 115 -7.59 9.95 -1.96
N LEU A 116 -8.45 9.45 -2.81
CA LEU A 116 -8.10 9.10 -4.18
C LEU A 116 -8.27 10.27 -5.13
N ASN A 117 -8.37 11.43 -4.61
CA ASN A 117 -8.49 12.64 -5.42
C ASN A 117 -7.18 12.91 -6.14
N ILE A 118 -6.88 12.02 -7.00
CA ILE A 118 -5.68 11.96 -7.78
C ILE A 118 -5.98 12.44 -9.18
#